data_6908fb64166406d05d267fd7a295bc36
#
_entry.id   6908fb64166406d05d267fd7a295bc36
#
_cell.length_a   1.000
_cell.length_b   1.000
_cell.length_c   1.000
_cell.angle_alpha   90.00
_cell.angle_beta   90.00
_cell.angle_gamma   90.00
#
_symmetry.space_group_name_H-M   'P 1'
#
loop_
_entity.id
_entity.type
_entity.pdbx_description
1 polymer ?
#
loop_
_entity_poly.entity_id
_entity_poly.type
_entity_poly.pdbx_seq_one_letter_code
_entity_poly.pdbx_strand_id
1 'polypeptide(L)'
;MSFNLEALGVWTEPKRFTVEPERIAAYAAATNDPIAEHRRGELAPPVFAVLPAFDSGAEAVLAVAPAELLMMLVHGEQDFFYHRPITPGMELSTRSAPVGVRQTSAGVVVAVRSETRTAGGDLVNEQWMSTFFRGAQGQRSAGESAPGHATAEAVRGTDTVGEAKQHVDADQTVRYAEPSGDHNPIHLDEDFARSVGLPGIINHGLCTMAFASHAVIGIAEADPRTLKRLAVRFAKPVPPGQDISTRIWRSGAGAYAFETASETEAVVLKDGLAVFEP
;
A
#
# COMPACT_ATOMS: atom_id res chain seq x y z
N MET A 1 -5.45 -18.62 -21.35
CA MET A 1 -4.58 -18.42 -20.15
C MET A 1 -5.50 -18.42 -18.95
N SER A 2 -5.25 -19.24 -17.94
CA SER A 2 -6.10 -19.34 -16.75
C SER A 2 -5.26 -19.15 -15.50
N PHE A 3 -5.81 -18.43 -14.53
CA PHE A 3 -5.22 -18.31 -13.21
C PHE A 3 -5.28 -19.67 -12.49
N ASN A 4 -4.24 -20.00 -11.74
CA ASN A 4 -4.16 -21.25 -10.99
C ASN A 4 -5.00 -21.15 -9.70
N LEU A 5 -6.25 -21.62 -9.75
CA LEU A 5 -7.15 -21.57 -8.59
C LEU A 5 -6.78 -22.59 -7.49
N GLU A 6 -5.94 -23.59 -7.78
CA GLU A 6 -5.47 -24.57 -6.78
C GLU A 6 -4.47 -23.94 -5.79
N ALA A 7 -3.85 -22.81 -6.18
CA ALA A 7 -2.97 -22.07 -5.28
C ALA A 7 -3.74 -21.27 -4.21
N LEU A 8 -5.06 -21.10 -4.34
CA LEU A 8 -5.84 -20.32 -3.38
C LEU A 8 -5.80 -20.96 -1.98
N GLY A 9 -5.47 -20.14 -0.98
CA GLY A 9 -5.34 -20.57 0.41
C GLY A 9 -4.02 -21.27 0.74
N VAL A 10 -3.12 -21.48 -0.24
CA VAL A 10 -1.80 -22.08 0.00
C VAL A 10 -0.84 -20.97 0.46
N TRP A 11 -0.38 -21.08 1.70
CA TRP A 11 0.56 -20.13 2.28
C TRP A 11 1.99 -20.37 1.79
N THR A 12 2.72 -19.30 1.52
CA THR A 12 4.16 -19.36 1.26
C THR A 12 4.93 -19.80 2.50
N GLU A 13 6.17 -20.24 2.30
CA GLU A 13 7.10 -20.40 3.42
C GLU A 13 7.35 -19.04 4.11
N PRO A 14 7.44 -19.03 5.45
CA PRO A 14 7.67 -17.78 6.18
C PRO A 14 9.01 -17.13 5.80
N LYS A 15 8.98 -15.83 5.46
CA LYS A 15 10.17 -15.02 5.20
C LYS A 15 10.53 -14.22 6.47
N ARG A 16 11.80 -14.23 6.84
CA ARG A 16 12.30 -13.48 8.01
C ARG A 16 12.67 -12.06 7.63
N PHE A 17 12.46 -11.14 8.55
CA PHE A 17 12.78 -9.72 8.37
C PHE A 17 13.21 -9.13 9.72
N THR A 18 14.43 -8.58 9.77
CA THR A 18 14.92 -7.84 10.94
C THR A 18 14.62 -6.36 10.77
N VAL A 19 14.02 -5.76 11.77
CA VAL A 19 13.66 -4.33 11.75
C VAL A 19 14.84 -3.50 12.26
N GLU A 20 15.60 -2.95 11.32
CA GLU A 20 16.75 -2.11 11.61
C GLU A 20 16.33 -0.63 11.75
N PRO A 21 16.81 0.10 12.78
CA PRO A 21 16.46 1.50 12.99
C PRO A 21 16.89 2.39 11.82
N GLU A 22 18.03 2.08 11.20
CA GLU A 22 18.55 2.79 10.03
C GLU A 22 17.61 2.65 8.83
N ARG A 23 17.01 1.46 8.63
CA ARG A 23 16.05 1.23 7.56
C ARG A 23 14.73 1.94 7.80
N ILE A 24 14.26 2.00 9.06
CA ILE A 24 13.10 2.82 9.45
C ILE A 24 13.36 4.30 9.11
N ALA A 25 14.49 4.85 9.56
CA ALA A 25 14.85 6.25 9.33
C ALA A 25 15.01 6.55 7.82
N ALA A 26 15.65 5.65 7.06
CA ALA A 26 15.80 5.78 5.61
C ALA A 26 14.44 5.75 4.88
N TYR A 27 13.52 4.87 5.29
CA TYR A 27 12.17 4.82 4.74
C TYR A 27 11.39 6.10 5.05
N ALA A 28 11.45 6.59 6.29
CA ALA A 28 10.82 7.85 6.68
C ALA A 28 11.38 9.04 5.88
N ALA A 29 12.69 9.11 5.71
CA ALA A 29 13.33 10.14 4.87
C ALA A 29 12.90 10.04 3.40
N ALA A 30 12.82 8.82 2.87
CA ALA A 30 12.42 8.55 1.47
C ALA A 30 10.94 8.83 1.21
N THR A 31 10.10 8.97 2.23
CA THR A 31 8.69 9.33 2.12
C THR A 31 8.40 10.76 2.62
N ASN A 32 9.44 11.59 2.83
CA ASN A 32 9.33 12.93 3.37
C ASN A 32 8.51 13.00 4.68
N ASP A 33 8.62 11.95 5.52
CA ASP A 33 7.84 11.81 6.74
C ASP A 33 8.20 12.91 7.76
N PRO A 34 7.26 13.75 8.22
CA PRO A 34 7.53 14.81 9.19
C PRO A 34 7.61 14.30 10.63
N ILE A 35 7.19 13.06 10.91
CA ILE A 35 7.08 12.53 12.27
C ILE A 35 8.47 12.22 12.84
N ALA A 36 8.82 12.89 13.91
CA ALA A 36 10.17 12.85 14.46
C ALA A 36 10.62 11.45 14.89
N GLU A 37 9.75 10.64 15.48
CA GLU A 37 10.06 9.26 15.90
C GLU A 37 10.35 8.33 14.72
N HIS A 38 9.62 8.50 13.60
CA HIS A 38 9.88 7.78 12.36
C HIS A 38 11.26 8.14 11.80
N ARG A 39 11.56 9.44 11.75
CA ARG A 39 12.84 9.95 11.23
C ARG A 39 14.06 9.55 12.08
N ARG A 40 13.87 9.31 13.39
CA ARG A 40 14.93 8.82 14.27
C ARG A 40 15.05 7.29 14.29
N GLY A 41 14.20 6.57 13.56
CA GLY A 41 14.20 5.11 13.54
C GLY A 41 13.65 4.46 14.81
N GLU A 42 12.89 5.20 15.63
CA GLU A 42 12.34 4.75 16.91
C GLU A 42 10.98 4.03 16.76
N LEU A 43 10.26 4.36 15.70
CA LEU A 43 8.97 3.79 15.33
C LEU A 43 8.89 3.70 13.81
N ALA A 44 8.45 2.57 13.27
CA ALA A 44 8.24 2.43 11.84
C ALA A 44 7.01 3.24 11.37
N PRO A 45 7.11 3.96 10.23
CA PRO A 45 5.94 4.54 9.58
C PRO A 45 4.90 3.46 9.24
N PRO A 46 3.59 3.76 9.22
CA PRO A 46 2.57 2.73 9.00
C PRO A 46 2.81 1.89 7.74
N VAL A 47 3.09 2.52 6.60
CA VAL A 47 3.27 1.81 5.33
C VAL A 47 4.56 0.98 5.26
N PHE A 48 5.53 1.21 6.17
CA PHE A 48 6.70 0.34 6.35
C PHE A 48 6.32 -1.13 6.56
N ALA A 49 5.11 -1.41 7.09
CA ALA A 49 4.60 -2.77 7.32
C ALA A 49 4.53 -3.63 6.04
N VAL A 50 4.63 -3.03 4.84
CA VAL A 50 4.68 -3.79 3.58
C VAL A 50 6.03 -4.50 3.39
N LEU A 51 7.13 -3.95 3.94
CA LEU A 51 8.49 -4.46 3.69
C LEU A 51 8.67 -5.93 4.09
N PRO A 52 8.27 -6.36 5.29
CA PRO A 52 8.35 -7.76 5.67
C PRO A 52 7.55 -8.71 4.77
N ALA A 53 6.49 -8.19 4.11
CA ALA A 53 5.58 -8.99 3.29
C ALA A 53 5.90 -8.94 1.79
N PHE A 54 6.84 -8.10 1.35
CA PHE A 54 7.08 -7.82 -0.06
C PHE A 54 7.38 -9.10 -0.86
N ASP A 55 8.38 -9.86 -0.44
CA ASP A 55 8.80 -11.09 -1.14
C ASP A 55 7.74 -12.19 -1.10
N SER A 56 7.13 -12.44 0.08
CA SER A 56 6.10 -13.47 0.21
C SER A 56 4.82 -13.09 -0.54
N GLY A 57 4.47 -11.79 -0.58
CA GLY A 57 3.34 -11.28 -1.36
C GLY A 57 3.55 -11.48 -2.86
N ALA A 58 4.74 -11.15 -3.36
CA ALA A 58 5.11 -11.39 -4.76
C ALA A 58 5.05 -12.89 -5.11
N GLU A 59 5.61 -13.75 -4.25
CA GLU A 59 5.56 -15.21 -4.42
C GLU A 59 4.10 -15.72 -4.48
N ALA A 60 3.21 -15.21 -3.64
CA ALA A 60 1.80 -15.57 -3.65
C ALA A 60 1.08 -15.15 -4.94
N VAL A 61 1.39 -13.96 -5.48
CA VAL A 61 0.85 -13.53 -6.78
C VAL A 61 1.34 -14.45 -7.91
N LEU A 62 2.64 -14.75 -7.93
CA LEU A 62 3.25 -15.62 -8.94
C LEU A 62 2.71 -17.05 -8.92
N ALA A 63 2.29 -17.55 -7.75
CA ALA A 63 1.71 -18.89 -7.63
C ALA A 63 0.34 -19.01 -8.34
N VAL A 64 -0.38 -17.89 -8.50
CA VAL A 64 -1.73 -17.87 -9.07
C VAL A 64 -1.81 -17.25 -10.45
N ALA A 65 -0.99 -16.24 -10.75
CA ALA A 65 -1.06 -15.49 -12.00
C ALA A 65 -0.22 -16.12 -13.11
N PRO A 66 -0.73 -16.20 -14.36
CA PRO A 66 0.06 -16.61 -15.50
C PRO A 66 1.24 -15.64 -15.75
N ALA A 67 2.43 -16.18 -16.03
CA ALA A 67 3.66 -15.37 -16.21
C ALA A 67 3.49 -14.31 -17.31
N GLU A 68 2.76 -14.62 -18.36
CA GLU A 68 2.53 -13.72 -19.52
C GLU A 68 1.70 -12.48 -19.15
N LEU A 69 0.96 -12.53 -18.04
CA LEU A 69 0.14 -11.42 -17.58
C LEU A 69 0.85 -10.49 -16.58
N LEU A 70 2.04 -10.85 -16.11
CA LEU A 70 2.74 -10.06 -15.08
C LEU A 70 3.06 -8.62 -15.52
N MET A 71 3.33 -8.42 -16.82
CA MET A 71 3.53 -7.07 -17.39
C MET A 71 2.27 -6.18 -17.37
N MET A 72 1.09 -6.77 -17.17
CA MET A 72 -0.20 -6.08 -17.11
C MET A 72 -0.67 -5.84 -15.67
N LEU A 73 0.13 -6.30 -14.71
CA LEU A 73 -0.17 -6.18 -13.29
C LEU A 73 -0.01 -4.74 -12.81
N VAL A 74 -0.99 -4.28 -12.08
CA VAL A 74 -0.90 -3.03 -11.29
C VAL A 74 -1.36 -3.29 -9.86
N HIS A 75 -0.75 -2.60 -8.91
CA HIS A 75 -1.21 -2.59 -7.53
C HIS A 75 -2.53 -1.82 -7.46
N GLY A 76 -3.63 -2.50 -7.13
CA GLY A 76 -4.98 -1.92 -7.14
C GLY A 76 -5.42 -1.39 -5.78
N GLU A 77 -5.20 -2.14 -4.71
CA GLU A 77 -5.58 -1.78 -3.35
C GLU A 77 -4.57 -2.32 -2.35
N GLN A 78 -4.37 -1.56 -1.27
CA GLN A 78 -3.61 -1.98 -0.09
C GLN A 78 -4.42 -1.69 1.16
N ASP A 79 -4.51 -2.66 2.07
CA ASP A 79 -5.23 -2.56 3.33
C ASP A 79 -4.40 -3.21 4.44
N PHE A 80 -4.07 -2.44 5.46
CA PHE A 80 -3.29 -2.86 6.62
C PHE A 80 -4.17 -2.89 7.87
N PHE A 81 -4.04 -3.97 8.66
CA PHE A 81 -4.59 -4.11 10.01
C PHE A 81 -3.42 -4.22 10.98
N TYR A 82 -3.30 -3.25 11.88
CA TYR A 82 -2.20 -3.16 12.84
C TYR A 82 -2.63 -3.68 14.21
N HIS A 83 -1.92 -4.70 14.69
CA HIS A 83 -2.13 -5.29 16.00
C HIS A 83 -1.10 -4.77 17.01
N ARG A 84 0.11 -4.46 16.52
CA ARG A 84 1.22 -3.89 17.30
C ARG A 84 2.01 -2.91 16.43
N PRO A 85 2.56 -1.83 17.01
CA PRO A 85 3.52 -0.99 16.31
C PRO A 85 4.80 -1.78 15.98
N ILE A 86 5.39 -1.49 14.82
CA ILE A 86 6.68 -2.05 14.42
C ILE A 86 7.78 -1.13 14.97
N THR A 87 8.70 -1.70 15.76
CA THR A 87 9.78 -0.97 16.41
C THR A 87 11.14 -1.61 16.08
N PRO A 88 12.25 -0.85 16.19
CA PRO A 88 13.58 -1.38 15.88
C PRO A 88 13.93 -2.58 16.78
N GLY A 89 14.70 -3.50 16.22
CA GLY A 89 15.12 -4.75 16.87
C GLY A 89 14.10 -5.88 16.83
N MET A 90 12.90 -5.66 16.26
CA MET A 90 11.94 -6.75 16.09
C MET A 90 12.43 -7.74 15.02
N GLU A 91 12.40 -9.03 15.37
CA GLU A 91 12.54 -10.13 14.43
C GLU A 91 11.14 -10.56 13.98
N LEU A 92 10.85 -10.32 12.72
CA LEU A 92 9.55 -10.58 12.11
C LEU A 92 9.61 -11.79 11.17
N SER A 93 8.48 -12.45 11.03
CA SER A 93 8.28 -13.54 10.07
C SER A 93 6.95 -13.32 9.35
N THR A 94 6.98 -13.28 8.02
CA THR A 94 5.80 -13.04 7.19
C THR A 94 5.56 -14.16 6.22
N ARG A 95 4.32 -14.58 6.10
CA ARG A 95 3.83 -15.50 5.08
C ARG A 95 2.63 -14.88 4.35
N SER A 96 2.43 -15.25 3.10
CA SER A 96 1.35 -14.74 2.27
C SER A 96 0.63 -15.88 1.55
N ALA A 97 -0.64 -15.68 1.26
CA ALA A 97 -1.42 -16.62 0.45
C ALA A 97 -2.29 -15.84 -0.55
N PRO A 98 -2.40 -16.28 -1.80
CA PRO A 98 -3.47 -15.83 -2.67
C PRO A 98 -4.78 -16.39 -2.12
N VAL A 99 -5.75 -15.53 -1.87
CA VAL A 99 -7.02 -15.93 -1.23
C VAL A 99 -8.22 -15.79 -2.13
N GLY A 100 -8.08 -15.06 -3.24
CA GLY A 100 -9.18 -14.92 -4.19
C GLY A 100 -8.77 -14.40 -5.55
N VAL A 101 -9.56 -14.80 -6.53
CA VAL A 101 -9.49 -14.34 -7.92
C VAL A 101 -10.87 -13.88 -8.33
N ARG A 102 -11.00 -12.66 -8.83
CA ARG A 102 -12.30 -12.08 -9.21
C ARG A 102 -12.24 -11.50 -10.61
N GLN A 103 -13.09 -12.03 -11.52
CA GLN A 103 -13.29 -11.45 -12.83
C GLN A 103 -14.11 -10.16 -12.74
N THR A 104 -13.65 -9.13 -13.44
CA THR A 104 -14.37 -7.86 -13.65
C THR A 104 -14.51 -7.59 -15.15
N SER A 105 -15.31 -6.58 -15.53
CA SER A 105 -15.40 -6.14 -16.93
C SER A 105 -14.08 -5.60 -17.49
N ALA A 106 -13.18 -5.08 -16.64
CA ALA A 106 -11.92 -4.45 -17.04
C ALA A 106 -10.70 -5.37 -16.90
N GLY A 107 -10.82 -6.53 -16.23
CA GLY A 107 -9.71 -7.43 -15.98
C GLY A 107 -9.96 -8.38 -14.82
N VAL A 108 -8.89 -8.96 -14.30
CA VAL A 108 -8.92 -9.89 -13.16
C VAL A 108 -8.25 -9.25 -11.95
N VAL A 109 -8.89 -9.35 -10.79
CA VAL A 109 -8.32 -8.97 -9.48
C VAL A 109 -7.86 -10.24 -8.78
N VAL A 110 -6.63 -10.23 -8.25
CA VAL A 110 -6.12 -11.25 -7.33
C VAL A 110 -5.96 -10.61 -5.96
N ALA A 111 -6.57 -11.21 -4.95
CA ALA A 111 -6.42 -10.81 -3.56
C ALA A 111 -5.38 -11.71 -2.88
N VAL A 112 -4.39 -11.09 -2.24
CA VAL A 112 -3.37 -11.76 -1.43
C VAL A 112 -3.51 -11.28 0.01
N ARG A 113 -3.54 -12.22 0.96
CA ARG A 113 -3.48 -11.95 2.40
C ARG A 113 -2.10 -12.31 2.93
N SER A 114 -1.54 -11.42 3.74
CA SER A 114 -0.27 -11.64 4.41
C SER A 114 -0.42 -11.49 5.93
N GLU A 115 0.31 -12.31 6.69
CA GLU A 115 0.39 -12.25 8.15
C GLU A 115 1.85 -12.06 8.56
N THR A 116 2.11 -11.01 9.32
CA THR A 116 3.42 -10.73 9.91
C THR A 116 3.36 -10.98 11.40
N ARG A 117 4.29 -11.80 11.91
CA ARG A 117 4.36 -12.20 13.31
C ARG A 117 5.74 -11.93 13.90
N THR A 118 5.79 -11.75 15.22
CA THR A 118 7.07 -11.74 15.96
C THR A 118 7.69 -13.15 16.00
N ALA A 119 8.95 -13.24 16.39
CA ALA A 119 9.61 -14.53 16.65
C ALA A 119 8.87 -15.38 17.73
N GLY A 120 8.14 -14.74 18.64
CA GLY A 120 7.29 -15.39 19.63
C GLY A 120 5.92 -15.85 19.10
N GLY A 121 5.59 -15.55 17.84
CA GLY A 121 4.32 -15.95 17.20
C GLY A 121 3.19 -14.94 17.34
N ASP A 122 3.38 -13.81 18.04
CA ASP A 122 2.37 -12.78 18.19
C ASP A 122 2.11 -12.06 16.84
N LEU A 123 0.85 -11.87 16.49
CA LEU A 123 0.46 -11.16 15.29
C LEU A 123 0.79 -9.66 15.43
N VAL A 124 1.54 -9.14 14.46
CA VAL A 124 1.95 -7.73 14.39
C VAL A 124 1.09 -6.97 13.38
N ASN A 125 0.94 -7.55 12.20
CA ASN A 125 0.22 -6.93 11.10
C ASN A 125 -0.44 -8.00 10.23
N GLU A 126 -1.64 -7.71 9.76
CA GLU A 126 -2.26 -8.40 8.62
C GLU A 126 -2.41 -7.38 7.50
N GLN A 127 -2.27 -7.84 6.27
CA GLN A 127 -2.49 -6.96 5.12
C GLN A 127 -3.14 -7.72 3.98
N TRP A 128 -3.91 -6.97 3.21
CA TRP A 128 -4.55 -7.42 2.00
C TRP A 128 -4.06 -6.57 0.84
N MET A 129 -3.48 -7.23 -0.14
CA MET A 129 -3.04 -6.61 -1.38
C MET A 129 -3.96 -7.10 -2.50
N SER A 130 -4.58 -6.18 -3.24
CA SER A 130 -5.31 -6.51 -4.47
C SER A 130 -4.47 -6.09 -5.66
N THR A 131 -4.05 -7.07 -6.47
CA THR A 131 -3.40 -6.82 -7.76
C THR A 131 -4.40 -6.92 -8.89
N PHE A 132 -4.30 -6.04 -9.88
CA PHE A 132 -5.21 -5.97 -11.01
C PHE A 132 -4.48 -6.27 -12.32
N PHE A 133 -4.95 -7.28 -13.03
CA PHE A 133 -4.46 -7.69 -14.35
C PHE A 133 -5.38 -7.11 -15.43
N ARG A 134 -4.94 -6.01 -16.05
CA ARG A 134 -5.74 -5.28 -17.02
C ARG A 134 -6.06 -6.13 -18.24
N GLY A 135 -7.31 -6.08 -18.71
CA GLY A 135 -7.74 -6.77 -19.92
C GLY A 135 -7.79 -8.29 -19.84
N ALA A 136 -7.33 -8.91 -18.75
CA ALA A 136 -7.44 -10.36 -18.57
C ALA A 136 -8.92 -10.76 -18.50
N GLN A 137 -9.32 -11.79 -19.25
CA GLN A 137 -10.71 -12.21 -19.38
C GLN A 137 -10.85 -13.74 -19.31
N GLY A 138 -12.09 -14.19 -19.11
CA GLY A 138 -12.44 -15.60 -19.16
C GLY A 138 -12.12 -16.38 -17.89
N GLN A 139 -11.83 -15.67 -16.79
CA GLN A 139 -11.53 -16.29 -15.51
C GLN A 139 -12.79 -16.48 -14.65
N ARG A 140 -12.97 -17.69 -14.11
CA ARG A 140 -14.00 -17.95 -13.09
C ARG A 140 -13.55 -17.31 -11.77
N SER A 141 -14.44 -16.51 -11.15
CA SER A 141 -14.19 -15.98 -9.80
C SER A 141 -14.23 -17.09 -8.74
N ALA A 142 -13.30 -17.05 -7.80
CA ALA A 142 -13.19 -18.01 -6.71
C ALA A 142 -12.49 -17.39 -5.49
N GLY A 143 -12.71 -17.94 -4.31
CA GLY A 143 -12.07 -17.51 -3.08
C GLY A 143 -12.67 -16.25 -2.47
N GLU A 144 -11.87 -15.54 -1.67
CA GLU A 144 -12.26 -14.38 -0.86
C GLU A 144 -11.90 -13.06 -1.56
N SER A 145 -12.60 -12.00 -1.18
CA SER A 145 -12.24 -10.62 -1.56
C SER A 145 -11.57 -9.92 -0.39
N ALA A 146 -10.70 -8.94 -0.67
CA ALA A 146 -10.20 -8.04 0.36
C ALA A 146 -11.37 -7.34 1.08
N PRO A 147 -11.21 -6.99 2.38
CA PRO A 147 -12.21 -6.26 3.13
C PRO A 147 -12.58 -4.94 2.47
N GLY A 148 -13.87 -4.58 2.48
CA GLY A 148 -14.32 -3.32 1.91
C GLY A 148 -13.87 -2.11 2.74
N HIS A 149 -13.51 -1.02 2.05
CA HIS A 149 -13.18 0.27 2.67
C HIS A 149 -13.70 1.46 1.85
N ALA A 150 -14.69 1.24 0.98
CA ALA A 150 -15.26 2.29 0.16
C ALA A 150 -15.84 3.42 1.01
N THR A 151 -15.45 4.65 0.69
CA THR A 151 -15.99 5.85 1.34
C THR A 151 -17.41 6.10 0.87
N ALA A 152 -18.36 6.15 1.80
CA ALA A 152 -19.75 6.49 1.49
C ALA A 152 -19.84 7.92 0.93
N GLU A 153 -20.68 8.13 -0.08
CA GLU A 153 -20.90 9.46 -0.69
C GLU A 153 -21.37 10.50 0.34
N ALA A 154 -22.18 10.07 1.31
CA ALA A 154 -22.62 10.91 2.41
C ALA A 154 -21.45 11.49 3.23
N VAL A 155 -20.34 10.76 3.38
CA VAL A 155 -19.13 11.26 4.06
C VAL A 155 -18.42 12.31 3.21
N ARG A 156 -18.29 12.07 1.89
CA ARG A 156 -17.72 13.06 0.96
C ARG A 156 -18.52 14.36 0.86
N GLY A 157 -19.83 14.30 1.15
CA GLY A 157 -20.72 15.47 1.19
C GLY A 157 -20.62 16.30 2.47
N THR A 158 -19.82 15.87 3.46
CA THR A 158 -19.59 16.65 4.70
C THR A 158 -18.40 17.58 4.53
N ASP A 159 -18.25 18.53 5.47
CA ASP A 159 -17.04 19.36 5.52
C ASP A 159 -15.80 18.51 5.81
N THR A 160 -14.69 18.85 5.18
CA THR A 160 -13.39 18.24 5.48
C THR A 160 -12.92 18.65 6.87
N VAL A 161 -12.27 17.74 7.60
CA VAL A 161 -11.58 18.08 8.84
C VAL A 161 -10.22 18.72 8.58
N GLY A 162 -9.70 18.57 7.36
CA GLY A 162 -8.48 19.22 6.92
C GLY A 162 -8.05 18.77 5.52
N GLU A 163 -7.09 19.50 4.99
CA GLU A 163 -6.42 19.20 3.72
C GLU A 163 -4.92 19.42 3.89
N ALA A 164 -4.11 18.47 3.43
CA ALA A 164 -2.66 18.56 3.45
C ALA A 164 -2.11 18.57 2.03
N LYS A 165 -1.26 19.57 1.72
CA LYS A 165 -0.48 19.61 0.48
C LYS A 165 0.93 19.12 0.75
N GLN A 166 1.43 18.26 -0.13
CA GLN A 166 2.75 17.65 -0.03
C GLN A 166 3.38 17.61 -1.42
N HIS A 167 4.70 17.82 -1.48
CA HIS A 167 5.44 17.75 -2.73
C HIS A 167 6.06 16.37 -2.92
N VAL A 168 5.85 15.77 -4.06
CA VAL A 168 6.55 14.55 -4.50
C VAL A 168 7.79 15.03 -5.26
N ASP A 169 8.96 14.91 -4.65
CA ASP A 169 10.21 15.41 -5.21
C ASP A 169 10.56 14.70 -6.54
N ALA A 170 11.34 15.38 -7.38
CA ALA A 170 11.75 14.83 -8.68
C ALA A 170 12.57 13.54 -8.55
N ASP A 171 13.31 13.36 -7.44
CA ASP A 171 14.10 12.18 -7.11
C ASP A 171 13.41 11.19 -6.16
N GLN A 172 12.12 11.41 -5.86
CA GLN A 172 11.36 10.64 -4.87
C GLN A 172 11.41 9.14 -5.13
N THR A 173 11.29 8.73 -6.37
CA THR A 173 11.28 7.32 -6.76
C THR A 173 12.62 6.64 -6.50
N VAL A 174 13.71 7.33 -6.81
CA VAL A 174 15.07 6.83 -6.59
C VAL A 174 15.37 6.68 -5.11
N ARG A 175 14.99 7.70 -4.29
CA ARG A 175 15.17 7.66 -2.84
C ARG A 175 14.32 6.58 -2.16
N TYR A 176 13.14 6.29 -2.70
CA TYR A 176 12.23 5.30 -2.13
C TYR A 176 12.63 3.86 -2.47
N ALA A 177 13.23 3.61 -3.63
CA ALA A 177 13.53 2.26 -4.12
C ALA A 177 14.38 1.44 -3.13
N GLU A 178 15.49 2.01 -2.64
CA GLU A 178 16.39 1.28 -1.73
C GLU A 178 15.75 0.91 -0.39
N PRO A 179 15.19 1.83 0.42
CA PRO A 179 14.64 1.47 1.71
C PRO A 179 13.37 0.61 1.59
N SER A 180 12.59 0.75 0.51
CA SER A 180 11.40 -0.07 0.27
C SER A 180 11.72 -1.44 -0.29
N GLY A 181 12.80 -1.58 -1.07
CA GLY A 181 13.14 -2.78 -1.84
C GLY A 181 12.35 -2.90 -3.14
N ASP A 182 11.56 -1.90 -3.51
CA ASP A 182 10.80 -1.90 -4.77
C ASP A 182 11.61 -1.23 -5.89
N HIS A 183 12.29 -2.06 -6.67
CA HIS A 183 13.11 -1.66 -7.83
C HIS A 183 12.38 -1.89 -9.16
N ASN A 184 11.05 -1.89 -9.18
CA ASN A 184 10.30 -2.06 -10.42
C ASN A 184 10.70 -0.97 -11.43
N PRO A 185 11.12 -1.34 -12.66
CA PRO A 185 11.61 -0.39 -13.66
C PRO A 185 10.64 0.73 -14.02
N ILE A 186 9.34 0.57 -13.83
CA ILE A 186 8.35 1.65 -14.07
C ILE A 186 8.58 2.89 -13.21
N HIS A 187 9.34 2.75 -12.13
CA HIS A 187 9.66 3.81 -11.18
C HIS A 187 11.06 4.40 -11.37
N LEU A 188 11.93 3.74 -12.15
CA LEU A 188 13.36 4.07 -12.24
C LEU A 188 13.88 4.26 -13.66
N ASP A 189 13.18 3.71 -14.66
CA ASP A 189 13.61 3.72 -16.07
C ASP A 189 12.52 4.36 -16.93
N GLU A 190 12.83 5.52 -17.48
CA GLU A 190 11.91 6.35 -18.29
C GLU A 190 11.46 5.63 -19.57
N ASP A 191 12.39 4.94 -20.25
CA ASP A 191 12.12 4.25 -21.51
C ASP A 191 11.26 3.01 -21.25
N PHE A 192 11.57 2.26 -20.19
CA PHE A 192 10.76 1.13 -19.77
C PHE A 192 9.33 1.57 -19.41
N ALA A 193 9.17 2.61 -18.58
CA ALA A 193 7.87 3.13 -18.19
C ALA A 193 7.02 3.49 -19.41
N ARG A 194 7.60 4.19 -20.40
CA ARG A 194 6.90 4.51 -21.66
C ARG A 194 6.57 3.29 -22.49
N SER A 195 7.44 2.27 -22.52
CA SER A 195 7.22 1.04 -23.30
C SER A 195 6.01 0.24 -22.80
N VAL A 196 5.64 0.38 -21.53
CA VAL A 196 4.44 -0.24 -20.93
C VAL A 196 3.22 0.68 -20.87
N GLY A 197 3.26 1.83 -21.58
CA GLY A 197 2.12 2.73 -21.77
C GLY A 197 1.94 3.77 -20.64
N LEU A 198 2.96 4.00 -19.82
CA LEU A 198 2.97 5.09 -18.86
C LEU A 198 3.51 6.39 -19.51
N PRO A 199 3.18 7.57 -18.97
CA PRO A 199 3.67 8.84 -19.52
C PRO A 199 5.19 9.06 -19.31
N GLY A 200 5.79 8.34 -18.38
CA GLY A 200 7.16 8.37 -17.93
C GLY A 200 7.25 7.63 -16.60
N ILE A 201 8.35 7.80 -15.85
CA ILE A 201 8.45 7.24 -14.51
C ILE A 201 7.33 7.78 -13.61
N ILE A 202 6.83 6.92 -12.72
CA ILE A 202 5.77 7.26 -11.79
C ILE A 202 6.22 7.00 -10.37
N ASN A 203 5.73 7.78 -9.40
CA ASN A 203 5.97 7.52 -7.98
C ASN A 203 5.38 6.17 -7.59
N HIS A 204 6.04 5.47 -6.67
CA HIS A 204 5.52 4.23 -6.10
C HIS A 204 4.17 4.47 -5.44
N GLY A 205 3.19 3.61 -5.71
CA GLY A 205 1.86 3.74 -5.10
C GLY A 205 1.92 3.75 -3.58
N LEU A 206 2.75 2.87 -2.99
CA LEU A 206 2.95 2.79 -1.55
C LEU A 206 3.68 4.01 -0.98
N CYS A 207 4.56 4.67 -1.74
CA CYS A 207 5.14 5.95 -1.36
C CYS A 207 4.04 7.03 -1.30
N THR A 208 3.17 7.10 -2.31
CA THR A 208 2.01 8.02 -2.29
C THR A 208 1.07 7.73 -1.11
N MET A 209 0.84 6.45 -0.77
CA MET A 209 0.08 6.04 0.41
C MET A 209 0.77 6.48 1.72
N ALA A 210 2.10 6.44 1.79
CA ALA A 210 2.85 6.93 2.94
C ALA A 210 2.64 8.44 3.13
N PHE A 211 2.70 9.25 2.08
CA PHE A 211 2.36 10.68 2.13
C PHE A 211 0.94 10.91 2.69
N ALA A 212 -0.06 10.18 2.20
CA ALA A 212 -1.41 10.28 2.72
C ALA A 212 -1.51 9.86 4.20
N SER A 213 -0.75 8.84 4.63
CA SER A 213 -0.75 8.41 6.03
C SER A 213 -0.23 9.48 6.98
N HIS A 214 0.85 10.20 6.59
CA HIS A 214 1.37 11.33 7.39
C HIS A 214 0.35 12.47 7.48
N ALA A 215 -0.32 12.77 6.37
CA ALA A 215 -1.35 13.79 6.32
C ALA A 215 -2.49 13.48 7.28
N VAL A 216 -2.99 12.24 7.26
CA VAL A 216 -4.09 11.82 8.15
C VAL A 216 -3.68 11.84 9.61
N ILE A 217 -2.50 11.30 9.95
CA ILE A 217 -1.96 11.30 11.32
C ILE A 217 -1.83 12.72 11.84
N GLY A 218 -1.26 13.63 11.04
CA GLY A 218 -1.04 15.02 11.44
C GLY A 218 -2.34 15.80 11.61
N ILE A 219 -3.33 15.66 10.71
CA ILE A 219 -4.61 16.38 10.79
C ILE A 219 -5.50 15.79 11.89
N ALA A 220 -5.44 14.47 12.13
CA ALA A 220 -6.14 13.83 13.23
C ALA A 220 -5.49 14.11 14.59
N GLU A 221 -4.27 14.67 14.63
CA GLU A 221 -3.45 14.84 15.83
C GLU A 221 -3.32 13.51 16.62
N ALA A 222 -3.22 12.39 15.89
CA ALA A 222 -3.23 11.05 16.46
C ALA A 222 -1.82 10.55 16.76
N ASP A 223 -1.69 9.73 17.82
CA ASP A 223 -0.47 8.95 18.04
C ASP A 223 -0.41 7.84 16.97
N PRO A 224 0.65 7.76 16.12
CA PRO A 224 0.79 6.71 15.11
C PRO A 224 0.65 5.28 15.67
N ARG A 225 0.95 5.06 16.95
CA ARG A 225 0.85 3.75 17.62
C ARG A 225 -0.60 3.28 17.77
N THR A 226 -1.56 4.20 17.76
CA THR A 226 -3.00 3.88 17.90
C THR A 226 -3.66 3.52 16.58
N LEU A 227 -2.95 3.61 15.45
CA LEU A 227 -3.48 3.24 14.15
C LEU A 227 -3.79 1.73 14.12
N LYS A 228 -5.03 1.37 13.79
CA LYS A 228 -5.52 -0.01 13.70
C LYS A 228 -5.76 -0.46 12.28
N ARG A 229 -6.12 0.44 11.39
CA ARG A 229 -6.33 0.13 9.97
C ARG A 229 -5.92 1.31 9.10
N LEU A 230 -5.30 1.02 7.97
CA LEU A 230 -5.00 1.98 6.91
C LEU A 230 -5.23 1.31 5.56
N ALA A 231 -6.16 1.83 4.77
CA ALA A 231 -6.50 1.26 3.47
C ALA A 231 -6.60 2.34 2.40
N VAL A 232 -6.26 1.98 1.16
CA VAL A 232 -6.44 2.82 -0.03
C VAL A 232 -6.71 1.98 -1.27
N ARG A 233 -7.35 2.62 -2.25
CA ARG A 233 -7.38 2.17 -3.63
C ARG A 233 -6.52 3.09 -4.50
N PHE A 234 -5.57 2.51 -5.24
CA PHE A 234 -4.75 3.23 -6.21
C PHE A 234 -5.56 3.47 -7.48
N ALA A 235 -5.71 4.74 -7.88
CA ALA A 235 -6.59 5.11 -8.99
C ALA A 235 -5.83 5.59 -10.23
N LYS A 236 -4.84 6.48 -10.04
CA LYS A 236 -4.01 7.02 -11.11
C LYS A 236 -2.55 7.14 -10.66
N PRO A 237 -1.59 7.05 -11.59
CA PRO A 237 -0.19 7.27 -11.26
C PRO A 237 0.08 8.73 -10.90
N VAL A 238 1.12 8.94 -10.11
CA VAL A 238 1.67 10.26 -9.75
C VAL A 238 3.05 10.39 -10.38
N PRO A 239 3.26 11.24 -11.38
CA PRO A 239 4.61 11.61 -11.82
C PRO A 239 5.38 12.31 -10.70
N PRO A 240 6.71 12.11 -10.57
CA PRO A 240 7.54 12.90 -9.66
C PRO A 240 7.57 14.38 -10.05
N GLY A 241 7.93 15.27 -9.10
CA GLY A 241 8.09 16.70 -9.34
C GLY A 241 6.78 17.48 -9.34
N GLN A 242 5.74 16.98 -8.65
CA GLN A 242 4.45 17.68 -8.55
C GLN A 242 3.89 17.66 -7.11
N ASP A 243 2.93 18.52 -6.88
CA ASP A 243 2.20 18.54 -5.62
C ASP A 243 1.04 17.53 -5.64
N ILE A 244 0.76 16.97 -4.48
CA ILE A 244 -0.43 16.18 -4.18
C ILE A 244 -1.16 16.81 -2.99
N SER A 245 -2.49 16.69 -3.00
CA SER A 245 -3.33 17.19 -1.92
C SER A 245 -4.20 16.08 -1.37
N THR A 246 -4.15 15.87 -0.05
CA THR A 246 -4.97 14.86 0.64
C THR A 246 -6.07 15.55 1.43
N ARG A 247 -7.33 15.34 1.03
CA ARG A 247 -8.53 15.77 1.76
C ARG A 247 -8.98 14.71 2.71
N ILE A 248 -9.37 15.11 3.91
CA ILE A 248 -9.68 14.20 5.02
C ILE A 248 -11.05 14.55 5.61
N TRP A 249 -11.87 13.53 5.82
CA TRP A 249 -13.21 13.61 6.44
C TRP A 249 -13.29 12.73 7.66
N ARG A 250 -14.07 13.11 8.65
CA ARG A 250 -14.42 12.22 9.75
C ARG A 250 -15.50 11.24 9.30
N SER A 251 -15.24 9.94 9.38
CA SER A 251 -16.19 8.88 9.00
C SER A 251 -16.77 8.12 10.21
N GLY A 252 -16.25 8.39 11.42
CA GLY A 252 -16.71 7.77 12.67
C GLY A 252 -15.83 8.18 13.85
N ALA A 253 -16.08 7.61 15.02
CA ALA A 253 -15.22 7.79 16.18
C ALA A 253 -13.84 7.16 15.89
N GLY A 254 -12.76 7.96 15.94
CA GLY A 254 -11.41 7.53 15.58
C GLY A 254 -11.22 7.12 14.11
N ALA A 255 -12.24 7.27 13.26
CA ALA A 255 -12.19 6.86 11.86
C ALA A 255 -12.21 8.07 10.92
N TYR A 256 -11.32 8.03 9.92
CA TYR A 256 -11.17 9.07 8.92
C TYR A 256 -11.18 8.46 7.51
N ALA A 257 -11.99 9.03 6.63
CA ALA A 257 -11.92 8.80 5.20
C ALA A 257 -11.00 9.84 4.56
N PHE A 258 -10.30 9.49 3.50
CA PHE A 258 -9.47 10.44 2.78
C PHE A 258 -9.37 10.12 1.29
N GLU A 259 -9.03 11.13 0.50
CA GLU A 259 -8.70 11.03 -0.91
C GLU A 259 -7.50 11.92 -1.21
N THR A 260 -6.62 11.45 -2.09
CA THR A 260 -5.47 12.24 -2.55
C THR A 260 -5.63 12.53 -4.03
N ALA A 261 -5.48 13.80 -4.40
CA ALA A 261 -5.48 14.27 -5.79
C ALA A 261 -4.10 14.82 -6.17
N SER A 262 -3.76 14.73 -7.46
CA SER A 262 -2.59 15.39 -8.04
C SER A 262 -2.86 16.90 -8.25
N GLU A 263 -1.85 17.65 -8.66
CA GLU A 263 -2.00 19.07 -9.00
C GLU A 263 -3.00 19.35 -10.15
N THR A 264 -3.29 18.33 -10.97
CA THR A 264 -4.31 18.41 -12.03
C THR A 264 -5.71 18.00 -11.57
N GLU A 265 -5.96 17.97 -10.25
CA GLU A 265 -7.21 17.53 -9.63
C GLU A 265 -7.59 16.06 -9.94
N ALA A 266 -6.68 15.27 -10.49
CA ALA A 266 -6.92 13.86 -10.75
C ALA A 266 -6.78 13.06 -9.45
N VAL A 267 -7.82 12.34 -9.03
CA VAL A 267 -7.78 11.47 -7.85
C VAL A 267 -6.79 10.34 -8.10
N VAL A 268 -5.73 10.26 -7.28
CA VAL A 268 -4.65 9.27 -7.34
C VAL A 268 -4.80 8.18 -6.29
N LEU A 269 -5.26 8.54 -5.07
CA LEU A 269 -5.73 7.60 -4.05
C LEU A 269 -7.18 7.89 -3.74
N LYS A 270 -8.02 6.85 -3.74
CA LYS A 270 -9.43 6.96 -3.39
C LYS A 270 -9.83 5.92 -2.37
N ASP A 271 -11.01 6.12 -1.78
CA ASP A 271 -11.55 5.23 -0.78
C ASP A 271 -10.56 5.01 0.39
N GLY A 272 -9.79 6.04 0.72
CA GLY A 272 -8.85 6.02 1.83
C GLY A 272 -9.58 5.89 3.16
N LEU A 273 -9.07 5.01 4.03
CA LEU A 273 -9.60 4.79 5.38
C LEU A 273 -8.42 4.71 6.37
N ALA A 274 -8.50 5.49 7.44
CA ALA A 274 -7.62 5.36 8.59
C ALA A 274 -8.48 5.21 9.86
N VAL A 275 -8.18 4.22 10.70
CA VAL A 275 -8.90 3.96 11.94
C VAL A 275 -7.89 3.94 13.08
N PHE A 276 -8.07 4.81 14.06
CA PHE A 276 -7.28 4.89 15.27
C PHE A 276 -8.07 4.35 16.46
N GLU A 277 -7.38 3.71 17.40
CA GLU A 277 -7.94 3.36 18.70
C GLU A 277 -8.24 4.65 19.48
N PRO A 278 -9.42 4.76 20.11
CA PRO A 278 -9.79 5.95 20.88
C PRO A 278 -8.87 6.22 22.08
#